data_a3b12ef2529ae7b9fada76ba2a4ad92e
#
_entry.id   a3b12ef2529ae7b9fada76ba2a4ad92e
#
_cell.length_a   1.000
_cell.length_b   1.000
_cell.length_c   1.000
_cell.angle_alpha   90.00
_cell.angle_beta   90.00
_cell.angle_gamma   90.00
#
_symmetry.space_group_name_H-M   'P 1'
#
loop_
_entity.id
_entity.type
_entity.pdbx_description
1 polymer ?
#
loop_
_entity_poly.entity_id
_entity_poly.type
_entity_poly.pdbx_seq_one_letter_code
_entity_poly.pdbx_strand_id
1 'polypeptide(L)'
;MENMGTNDKTREKKASNRVLKAGIGYTIGNYLLKGLSFFTIPIFTRLLTTQDYGKYNVFLSYENIIFVLIGFAIHSSYKNARYRYGLASEGAEKGKDYHSYVSTTICLVLCSTAGWLLAVNIFGDALENFLQLDKVCLNLLVLYAFGNAVMTCYNTDAGIDYRYQKFIKVSGINAILNILLSLFLIVFVFQKDKYIGRILGSTIAIVVVAVNIIIEFWKREKPCKDLSLLKWGVKYSIPIIPHGLSQIVLNQFDRIMIMKMGTDENAGIYSFAYNIYAIVQVTANSLDSVWGPWFYQKRKDNDLFSIKKYSGYYASYMALFSSAIIFMAPEIVKILASENYWDAIYSVIPIVAGGYFAFLYTIPSCVEYYYGKTQYIASGTIMAAIVNIILNFVFIKKYGYIAAAYTTLATYFLYFLLHYLIAIKVEGKILFSNKVMLGCSAGIFSAVILGNVLIDHIILRILVVLLLCGAGLIHEEKTLGILKRFWRSNR
;
A
#
# COMPACT_ATOMS: atom_id res chain seq x y z
N MET A 1 -49.76 -6.60 13.37
CA MET A 1 -48.78 -5.72 12.64
C MET A 1 -47.57 -5.28 13.48
N GLU A 2 -47.63 -5.31 14.83
CA GLU A 2 -46.50 -4.89 15.69
C GLU A 2 -45.31 -5.89 15.77
N ASN A 3 -45.50 -7.16 15.51
CA ASN A 3 -44.41 -8.17 15.57
C ASN A 3 -43.49 -8.21 14.34
N MET A 4 -43.82 -7.56 13.22
CA MET A 4 -42.92 -7.45 12.08
C MET A 4 -41.83 -6.38 12.26
N GLY A 5 -42.15 -5.27 12.93
CA GLY A 5 -41.19 -4.17 13.10
C GLY A 5 -40.06 -4.41 14.11
N THR A 6 -40.27 -5.29 15.11
CA THR A 6 -39.25 -5.61 16.11
C THR A 6 -38.21 -6.58 15.56
N ASN A 7 -38.60 -7.52 14.70
CA ASN A 7 -37.68 -8.48 14.06
C ASN A 7 -36.75 -7.80 13.04
N ASP A 8 -37.24 -6.80 12.30
CA ASP A 8 -36.41 -6.05 11.34
C ASP A 8 -35.38 -5.15 12.03
N LYS A 9 -35.78 -4.40 13.05
CA LYS A 9 -34.85 -3.60 13.86
C LYS A 9 -33.75 -4.43 14.53
N THR A 10 -34.09 -5.65 14.97
CA THR A 10 -33.14 -6.58 15.58
C THR A 10 -32.18 -7.17 14.54
N ARG A 11 -32.65 -7.43 13.32
CA ARG A 11 -31.81 -7.87 12.18
C ARG A 11 -30.86 -6.75 11.70
N GLU A 12 -31.34 -5.53 11.56
CA GLU A 12 -30.53 -4.36 11.20
C GLU A 12 -29.45 -4.08 12.25
N LYS A 13 -29.78 -4.15 13.55
CA LYS A 13 -28.81 -3.96 14.64
C LYS A 13 -27.76 -5.08 14.68
N LYS A 14 -28.13 -6.33 14.38
CA LYS A 14 -27.16 -7.44 14.26
C LYS A 14 -26.24 -7.27 13.02
N ALA A 15 -26.78 -6.84 11.89
CA ALA A 15 -26.02 -6.57 10.68
C ALA A 15 -25.02 -5.40 10.89
N SER A 16 -25.48 -4.29 11.46
CA SER A 16 -24.62 -3.13 11.80
C SER A 16 -23.50 -3.52 12.77
N ASN A 17 -23.79 -4.29 13.81
CA ASN A 17 -22.77 -4.78 14.75
C ASN A 17 -21.76 -5.73 14.09
N ARG A 18 -22.17 -6.54 13.09
CA ARG A 18 -21.27 -7.42 12.33
C ARG A 18 -20.30 -6.61 11.48
N VAL A 19 -20.80 -5.58 10.78
CA VAL A 19 -20.00 -4.67 9.96
C VAL A 19 -18.97 -3.92 10.82
N LEU A 20 -19.40 -3.37 11.97
CA LEU A 20 -18.52 -2.65 12.89
C LEU A 20 -17.42 -3.56 13.46
N LYS A 21 -17.79 -4.76 13.95
CA LYS A 21 -16.82 -5.75 14.44
C LYS A 21 -15.81 -6.17 13.38
N ALA A 22 -16.27 -6.35 12.13
CA ALA A 22 -15.39 -6.69 11.03
C ALA A 22 -14.44 -5.53 10.70
N GLY A 23 -14.93 -4.30 10.61
CA GLY A 23 -14.09 -3.12 10.38
C GLY A 23 -12.98 -2.98 11.41
N ILE A 24 -13.32 -3.08 12.70
CA ILE A 24 -12.34 -3.08 13.80
C ILE A 24 -11.38 -4.27 13.67
N GLY A 25 -11.90 -5.47 13.40
CA GLY A 25 -11.10 -6.68 13.25
C GLY A 25 -10.10 -6.61 12.11
N TYR A 26 -10.50 -6.13 10.93
CA TYR A 26 -9.59 -5.89 9.79
C TYR A 26 -8.53 -4.84 10.12
N THR A 27 -8.91 -3.76 10.80
CA THR A 27 -7.97 -2.70 11.20
C THR A 27 -6.91 -3.24 12.15
N ILE A 28 -7.33 -3.89 13.24
CA ILE A 28 -6.39 -4.50 14.20
C ILE A 28 -5.53 -5.56 13.52
N GLY A 29 -6.11 -6.43 12.69
CA GLY A 29 -5.38 -7.45 11.95
C GLY A 29 -4.30 -6.88 11.04
N ASN A 30 -4.63 -5.85 10.28
CA ASN A 30 -3.67 -5.15 9.43
C ASN A 30 -2.52 -4.50 10.23
N TYR A 31 -2.83 -3.87 11.38
CA TYR A 31 -1.79 -3.31 12.25
C TYR A 31 -0.89 -4.39 12.85
N LEU A 32 -1.46 -5.52 13.30
CA LEU A 32 -0.67 -6.64 13.82
C LEU A 32 0.27 -7.22 12.76
N LEU A 33 -0.22 -7.44 11.53
CA LEU A 33 0.58 -7.96 10.42
C LEU A 33 1.69 -6.98 10.00
N LYS A 34 1.39 -5.69 9.92
CA LYS A 34 2.39 -4.65 9.64
C LYS A 34 3.39 -4.50 10.78
N GLY A 35 2.94 -4.57 12.03
CA GLY A 35 3.80 -4.59 13.21
C GLY A 35 4.77 -5.78 13.18
N LEU A 36 4.27 -6.99 12.88
CA LEU A 36 5.10 -8.18 12.73
C LEU A 36 6.18 -7.97 11.66
N SER A 37 5.80 -7.45 10.49
CA SER A 37 6.76 -7.12 9.41
C SER A 37 7.79 -6.09 9.87
N PHE A 38 7.38 -5.06 10.61
CA PHE A 38 8.28 -4.03 11.13
C PHE A 38 9.30 -4.60 12.12
N PHE A 39 8.88 -5.47 13.05
CA PHE A 39 9.79 -6.12 14.00
C PHE A 39 10.79 -7.08 13.35
N THR A 40 10.53 -7.55 12.13
CA THR A 40 11.48 -8.39 11.39
C THR A 40 12.56 -7.60 10.67
N ILE A 41 12.39 -6.29 10.47
CA ILE A 41 13.38 -5.43 9.79
C ILE A 41 14.76 -5.53 10.46
N PRO A 42 14.91 -5.33 11.79
CA PRO A 42 16.22 -5.42 12.42
C PRO A 42 16.88 -6.80 12.31
N ILE A 43 16.08 -7.85 12.18
CA ILE A 43 16.57 -9.21 12.01
C ILE A 43 17.20 -9.36 10.61
N PHE A 44 16.45 -9.01 9.58
CA PHE A 44 16.91 -9.18 8.20
C PHE A 44 18.03 -8.19 7.82
N THR A 45 18.03 -6.97 8.32
CA THR A 45 19.11 -6.00 8.06
C THR A 45 20.44 -6.37 8.74
N ARG A 46 20.42 -7.21 9.79
CA ARG A 46 21.63 -7.76 10.40
C ARG A 46 22.11 -9.07 9.77
N LEU A 47 21.19 -9.84 9.15
CA LEU A 47 21.51 -11.11 8.51
C LEU A 47 21.92 -10.96 7.05
N LEU A 48 21.32 -10.03 6.33
CA LEU A 48 21.54 -9.76 4.91
C LEU A 48 22.53 -8.62 4.74
N THR A 49 23.39 -8.72 3.72
CA THR A 49 24.16 -7.57 3.25
C THR A 49 23.23 -6.55 2.59
N THR A 50 23.68 -5.31 2.42
CA THR A 50 22.96 -4.28 1.65
C THR A 50 22.66 -4.74 0.23
N GLN A 51 23.59 -5.48 -0.38
CA GLN A 51 23.43 -6.08 -1.70
C GLN A 51 22.33 -7.16 -1.73
N ASP A 52 22.35 -8.12 -0.78
CA ASP A 52 21.30 -9.15 -0.68
C ASP A 52 19.92 -8.54 -0.47
N TYR A 53 19.86 -7.53 0.40
CA TYR A 53 18.64 -6.82 0.71
C TYR A 53 18.12 -6.04 -0.51
N GLY A 54 19.03 -5.47 -1.31
CA GLY A 54 18.71 -4.81 -2.57
C GLY A 54 18.12 -5.76 -3.60
N LYS A 55 18.78 -6.88 -3.87
CA LYS A 55 18.28 -7.93 -4.79
C LYS A 55 16.89 -8.43 -4.39
N TYR A 56 16.69 -8.69 -3.10
CA TYR A 56 15.39 -9.11 -2.59
C TYR A 56 14.30 -8.04 -2.80
N ASN A 57 14.58 -6.77 -2.51
CA ASN A 57 13.59 -5.70 -2.67
C ASN A 57 13.30 -5.35 -4.13
N VAL A 58 14.29 -5.48 -5.02
CA VAL A 58 14.08 -5.36 -6.47
C VAL A 58 13.23 -6.52 -6.98
N PHE A 59 13.48 -7.75 -6.52
CA PHE A 59 12.62 -8.90 -6.79
C PHE A 59 11.16 -8.60 -6.37
N LEU A 60 10.92 -8.05 -5.18
CA LEU A 60 9.58 -7.65 -4.75
C LEU A 60 8.99 -6.53 -5.61
N SER A 61 9.81 -5.62 -6.12
CA SER A 61 9.34 -4.54 -7.01
C SER A 61 8.86 -5.11 -8.36
N TYR A 62 9.58 -6.07 -8.92
CA TYR A 62 9.12 -6.81 -10.11
C TYR A 62 7.87 -7.65 -9.81
N GLU A 63 7.83 -8.28 -8.64
CA GLU A 63 6.69 -9.09 -8.22
C GLU A 63 5.39 -8.27 -8.19
N ASN A 64 5.42 -7.07 -7.61
CA ASN A 64 4.25 -6.19 -7.58
C ASN A 64 3.71 -5.83 -8.98
N ILE A 65 4.55 -5.83 -10.01
CA ILE A 65 4.13 -5.64 -11.40
C ILE A 65 3.54 -6.95 -11.96
N ILE A 66 4.28 -8.04 -11.82
CA ILE A 66 3.95 -9.34 -12.41
C ILE A 66 2.68 -9.94 -11.79
N PHE A 67 2.44 -9.75 -10.49
CA PHE A 67 1.24 -10.26 -9.82
C PHE A 67 -0.05 -9.68 -10.42
N VAL A 68 -0.05 -8.41 -10.84
CA VAL A 68 -1.20 -7.80 -11.52
C VAL A 68 -1.44 -8.44 -12.88
N LEU A 69 -0.37 -8.74 -13.60
CA LEU A 69 -0.44 -9.38 -14.93
C LEU A 69 -0.89 -10.84 -14.82
N ILE A 70 -0.30 -11.63 -13.90
CA ILE A 70 -0.68 -13.04 -13.66
C ILE A 70 -2.13 -13.13 -13.19
N GLY A 71 -2.53 -12.27 -12.25
CA GLY A 71 -3.87 -12.28 -11.66
C GLY A 71 -4.93 -11.55 -12.49
N PHE A 72 -4.59 -10.86 -13.60
CA PHE A 72 -5.49 -10.00 -14.38
C PHE A 72 -6.28 -9.00 -13.53
N ALA A 73 -5.79 -8.64 -12.36
CA ALA A 73 -6.53 -7.88 -11.35
C ALA A 73 -7.96 -8.43 -11.09
N ILE A 74 -8.19 -9.75 -11.31
CA ILE A 74 -9.52 -10.38 -11.33
C ILE A 74 -10.26 -10.24 -9.99
N HIS A 75 -9.53 -10.15 -8.87
CA HIS A 75 -10.08 -9.89 -7.54
C HIS A 75 -10.93 -8.61 -7.47
N SER A 76 -10.66 -7.61 -8.31
CA SER A 76 -11.41 -6.35 -8.35
C SER A 76 -12.87 -6.54 -8.77
N SER A 77 -13.17 -7.60 -9.51
CA SER A 77 -14.52 -7.95 -9.97
C SER A 77 -15.37 -8.64 -8.90
N TYR A 78 -14.76 -9.20 -7.84
CA TYR A 78 -15.45 -10.07 -6.87
C TYR A 78 -16.62 -9.39 -6.16
N LYS A 79 -16.50 -8.13 -5.79
CA LYS A 79 -17.61 -7.38 -5.15
C LYS A 79 -18.83 -7.34 -6.06
N ASN A 80 -18.63 -6.99 -7.33
CA ASN A 80 -19.73 -6.93 -8.30
C ASN A 80 -20.23 -8.32 -8.69
N ALA A 81 -19.33 -9.31 -8.78
CA ALA A 81 -19.71 -10.70 -9.05
C ALA A 81 -20.64 -11.26 -7.96
N ARG A 82 -20.41 -10.91 -6.68
CA ARG A 82 -21.26 -11.32 -5.56
C ARG A 82 -22.70 -10.88 -5.71
N TYR A 83 -22.93 -9.66 -6.20
CA TYR A 83 -24.29 -9.15 -6.47
C TYR A 83 -24.86 -9.64 -7.79
N ARG A 84 -23.99 -9.89 -8.79
CA ARG A 84 -24.44 -10.34 -10.12
C ARG A 84 -24.88 -11.80 -10.12
N TYR A 85 -24.11 -12.66 -9.48
CA TYR A 85 -24.31 -14.12 -9.52
C TYR A 85 -25.03 -14.67 -8.29
N GLY A 86 -25.08 -13.91 -7.18
CA GLY A 86 -25.69 -14.36 -5.95
C GLY A 86 -25.01 -15.58 -5.32
N LEU A 87 -25.66 -16.19 -4.33
CA LEU A 87 -25.25 -17.47 -3.75
C LEU A 87 -26.30 -18.56 -4.04
N ALA A 88 -25.88 -19.80 -4.20
CA ALA A 88 -26.80 -20.95 -4.34
C ALA A 88 -27.75 -21.05 -3.14
N SER A 89 -27.31 -20.71 -1.92
CA SER A 89 -28.12 -20.62 -0.71
C SER A 89 -29.18 -19.50 -0.73
N GLU A 90 -29.05 -18.56 -1.65
CA GLU A 90 -29.97 -17.43 -1.86
C GLU A 90 -30.83 -17.59 -3.13
N GLY A 91 -30.83 -18.81 -3.71
CA GLY A 91 -31.63 -19.13 -4.91
C GLY A 91 -30.91 -18.97 -6.25
N ALA A 92 -29.60 -18.70 -6.28
CA ALA A 92 -28.84 -18.71 -7.52
C ALA A 92 -28.67 -20.12 -8.07
N GLU A 93 -28.51 -20.26 -9.40
CA GLU A 93 -28.26 -21.53 -10.05
C GLU A 93 -26.93 -22.13 -9.59
N LYS A 94 -26.98 -23.34 -9.02
CA LYS A 94 -25.79 -24.05 -8.58
C LYS A 94 -24.85 -24.30 -9.77
N GLY A 95 -23.56 -24.06 -9.58
CA GLY A 95 -22.55 -24.17 -10.62
C GLY A 95 -22.39 -22.91 -11.50
N LYS A 96 -23.25 -21.88 -11.31
CA LYS A 96 -23.12 -20.56 -11.94
C LYS A 96 -23.24 -19.43 -10.93
N ASP A 97 -23.17 -19.74 -9.66
CA ASP A 97 -23.21 -18.79 -8.55
C ASP A 97 -21.85 -18.12 -8.30
N TYR A 98 -21.81 -17.23 -7.30
CA TYR A 98 -20.58 -16.51 -6.92
C TYR A 98 -19.42 -17.43 -6.54
N HIS A 99 -19.69 -18.56 -5.86
CA HIS A 99 -18.62 -19.47 -5.47
C HIS A 99 -18.02 -20.21 -6.66
N SER A 100 -18.84 -20.61 -7.63
CA SER A 100 -18.39 -21.16 -8.91
C SER A 100 -17.57 -20.13 -9.70
N TYR A 101 -17.98 -18.86 -9.70
CA TYR A 101 -17.23 -17.77 -10.31
C TYR A 101 -15.83 -17.64 -9.71
N VAL A 102 -15.73 -17.56 -8.37
CA VAL A 102 -14.43 -17.48 -7.67
C VAL A 102 -13.55 -18.68 -8.02
N SER A 103 -14.07 -19.89 -7.91
CA SER A 103 -13.32 -21.11 -8.24
C SER A 103 -12.85 -21.15 -9.70
N THR A 104 -13.65 -20.64 -10.63
CA THR A 104 -13.31 -20.58 -12.06
C THR A 104 -12.24 -19.52 -12.33
N THR A 105 -12.27 -18.38 -11.63
CA THR A 105 -11.23 -17.35 -11.77
C THR A 105 -9.87 -17.83 -11.23
N ILE A 106 -9.85 -18.69 -10.23
CA ILE A 106 -8.60 -19.34 -9.78
C ILE A 106 -8.00 -20.25 -10.86
N CYS A 107 -8.81 -20.97 -11.66
CA CYS A 107 -8.31 -21.70 -12.81
C CYS A 107 -7.65 -20.76 -13.84
N LEU A 108 -8.22 -19.58 -14.09
CA LEU A 108 -7.57 -18.57 -14.94
C LEU A 108 -6.20 -18.17 -14.43
N VAL A 109 -6.07 -17.91 -13.12
CA VAL A 109 -4.78 -17.55 -12.50
C VAL A 109 -3.78 -18.69 -12.64
N LEU A 110 -4.19 -19.95 -12.45
CA LEU A 110 -3.34 -21.14 -12.66
C LEU A 110 -2.88 -21.27 -14.12
N CYS A 111 -3.79 -21.16 -15.09
CA CYS A 111 -3.43 -21.20 -16.51
C CYS A 111 -2.48 -20.06 -16.90
N SER A 112 -2.73 -18.86 -16.40
CA SER A 112 -1.85 -17.71 -16.59
C SER A 112 -0.45 -17.98 -16.03
N THR A 113 -0.37 -18.50 -14.81
CA THR A 113 0.90 -18.85 -14.16
C THR A 113 1.67 -19.87 -14.98
N ALA A 114 1.01 -20.94 -15.47
CA ALA A 114 1.63 -21.92 -16.34
C ALA A 114 2.17 -21.29 -17.63
N GLY A 115 1.40 -20.39 -18.25
CA GLY A 115 1.83 -19.63 -19.42
C GLY A 115 3.06 -18.76 -19.15
N TRP A 116 3.10 -18.06 -18.01
CA TRP A 116 4.26 -17.27 -17.60
C TRP A 116 5.49 -18.13 -17.28
N LEU A 117 5.33 -19.28 -16.62
CA LEU A 117 6.43 -20.22 -16.39
C LEU A 117 6.99 -20.75 -17.73
N LEU A 118 6.13 -21.08 -18.68
CA LEU A 118 6.56 -21.48 -20.02
C LEU A 118 7.33 -20.32 -20.70
N ALA A 119 6.81 -19.12 -20.67
CA ALA A 119 7.47 -17.94 -21.26
C ALA A 119 8.85 -17.68 -20.63
N VAL A 120 8.97 -17.76 -19.30
CA VAL A 120 10.26 -17.62 -18.60
C VAL A 120 11.25 -18.71 -19.01
N ASN A 121 10.79 -19.94 -19.24
CA ASN A 121 11.69 -21.01 -19.62
C ASN A 121 12.08 -20.99 -21.11
N ILE A 122 11.23 -20.43 -21.98
CA ILE A 122 11.51 -20.26 -23.42
C ILE A 122 12.39 -19.03 -23.67
N PHE A 123 12.07 -17.89 -23.03
CA PHE A 123 12.73 -16.60 -23.23
C PHE A 123 13.69 -16.24 -22.09
N GLY A 124 14.14 -17.23 -21.29
CA GLY A 124 14.93 -17.04 -20.08
C GLY A 124 16.10 -16.09 -20.25
N ASP A 125 16.98 -16.35 -21.21
CA ASP A 125 18.20 -15.56 -21.44
C ASP A 125 17.90 -14.08 -21.74
N ALA A 126 16.85 -13.81 -22.50
CA ALA A 126 16.43 -12.43 -22.78
C ALA A 126 15.86 -11.73 -21.54
N LEU A 127 15.09 -12.48 -20.73
CA LEU A 127 14.50 -11.98 -19.49
C LEU A 127 15.55 -11.78 -18.39
N GLU A 128 16.55 -12.67 -18.27
CA GLU A 128 17.69 -12.51 -17.36
C GLU A 128 18.44 -11.22 -17.64
N ASN A 129 18.77 -10.98 -18.91
CA ASN A 129 19.46 -9.77 -19.32
C ASN A 129 18.61 -8.52 -19.10
N PHE A 130 17.32 -8.61 -19.36
CA PHE A 130 16.42 -7.46 -19.23
C PHE A 130 16.09 -7.12 -17.77
N LEU A 131 15.81 -8.13 -16.93
CA LEU A 131 15.41 -7.94 -15.54
C LEU A 131 16.60 -7.96 -14.57
N GLN A 132 17.77 -8.42 -15.01
CA GLN A 132 18.97 -8.64 -14.19
C GLN A 132 18.68 -9.59 -13.02
N LEU A 133 17.88 -10.61 -13.27
CA LEU A 133 17.55 -11.70 -12.35
C LEU A 133 17.88 -13.04 -13.02
N ASP A 134 18.54 -13.94 -12.32
CA ASP A 134 18.81 -15.28 -12.81
C ASP A 134 17.51 -16.09 -13.06
N LYS A 135 17.60 -17.14 -13.88
CA LYS A 135 16.46 -17.96 -14.28
C LYS A 135 15.73 -18.61 -13.10
N VAL A 136 16.46 -18.91 -12.03
CA VAL A 136 15.87 -19.46 -10.80
C VAL A 136 14.99 -18.38 -10.15
N CYS A 137 15.53 -17.18 -9.97
CA CYS A 137 14.78 -16.04 -9.44
C CYS A 137 13.59 -15.68 -10.32
N LEU A 138 13.69 -15.77 -11.66
CA LEU A 138 12.56 -15.52 -12.57
C LEU A 138 11.43 -16.53 -12.37
N ASN A 139 11.73 -17.80 -12.21
CA ASN A 139 10.72 -18.82 -11.92
C ASN A 139 10.09 -18.61 -10.53
N LEU A 140 10.91 -18.29 -9.53
CA LEU A 140 10.43 -17.96 -8.18
C LEU A 140 9.56 -16.70 -8.20
N LEU A 141 9.88 -15.70 -9.04
CA LEU A 141 9.09 -14.51 -9.22
C LEU A 141 7.66 -14.82 -9.71
N VAL A 142 7.53 -15.68 -10.70
CA VAL A 142 6.23 -16.12 -11.21
C VAL A 142 5.44 -16.87 -10.14
N LEU A 143 6.08 -17.79 -9.41
CA LEU A 143 5.45 -18.56 -8.34
C LEU A 143 5.05 -17.67 -7.15
N TYR A 144 5.87 -16.71 -6.79
CA TYR A 144 5.56 -15.76 -5.71
C TYR A 144 4.38 -14.84 -6.09
N ALA A 145 4.39 -14.32 -7.31
CA ALA A 145 3.31 -13.50 -7.85
C ALA A 145 1.98 -14.29 -7.98
N PHE A 146 2.05 -15.56 -8.36
CA PHE A 146 0.90 -16.48 -8.31
C PHE A 146 0.32 -16.60 -6.90
N GLY A 147 1.17 -16.86 -5.91
CA GLY A 147 0.75 -16.97 -4.52
C GLY A 147 0.06 -15.71 -4.01
N ASN A 148 0.62 -14.54 -4.32
CA ASN A 148 0.03 -13.24 -3.97
C ASN A 148 -1.28 -12.97 -4.71
N ALA A 149 -1.42 -13.37 -5.97
CA ALA A 149 -2.68 -13.24 -6.71
C ALA A 149 -3.81 -14.06 -6.06
N VAL A 150 -3.53 -15.33 -5.71
CA VAL A 150 -4.48 -16.19 -4.99
C VAL A 150 -4.83 -15.65 -3.61
N MET A 151 -3.81 -15.17 -2.86
CA MET A 151 -3.99 -14.57 -1.54
C MET A 151 -4.87 -13.32 -1.60
N THR A 152 -4.68 -12.47 -2.62
CA THR A 152 -5.47 -11.26 -2.83
C THR A 152 -6.92 -11.60 -3.18
N CYS A 153 -7.16 -12.62 -4.00
CA CYS A 153 -8.49 -13.16 -4.26
C CYS A 153 -9.18 -13.62 -2.97
N TYR A 154 -8.47 -14.37 -2.13
CA TYR A 154 -8.98 -14.84 -0.84
C TYR A 154 -9.32 -13.71 0.13
N ASN A 155 -8.43 -12.74 0.25
CA ASN A 155 -8.62 -11.58 1.12
C ASN A 155 -9.81 -10.73 0.68
N THR A 156 -10.03 -10.60 -0.63
CA THR A 156 -11.18 -9.89 -1.20
C THR A 156 -12.48 -10.65 -0.92
N ASP A 157 -12.50 -11.98 -1.14
CA ASP A 157 -13.64 -12.85 -0.82
C ASP A 157 -14.00 -12.80 0.68
N ALA A 158 -13.00 -12.92 1.54
CA ALA A 158 -13.20 -12.80 2.99
C ALA A 158 -13.75 -11.42 3.39
N GLY A 159 -13.31 -10.35 2.71
CA GLY A 159 -13.77 -8.97 2.92
C GLY A 159 -15.24 -8.78 2.59
N ILE A 160 -15.72 -9.36 1.49
CA ILE A 160 -17.13 -9.29 1.07
C ILE A 160 -18.06 -9.88 2.12
N ASP A 161 -17.68 -11.00 2.73
CA ASP A 161 -18.48 -11.69 3.73
C ASP A 161 -18.17 -11.25 5.19
N TYR A 162 -17.37 -10.19 5.38
CA TYR A 162 -16.94 -9.70 6.70
C TYR A 162 -16.21 -10.74 7.55
N ARG A 163 -15.47 -11.69 6.93
CA ARG A 163 -14.76 -12.80 7.60
C ARG A 163 -13.35 -12.40 8.02
N TYR A 164 -13.20 -11.33 8.82
CA TYR A 164 -11.89 -10.81 9.24
C TYR A 164 -11.02 -11.82 9.97
N GLN A 165 -11.61 -12.74 10.74
CA GLN A 165 -10.86 -13.78 11.44
C GLN A 165 -10.13 -14.72 10.47
N LYS A 166 -10.75 -15.09 9.34
CA LYS A 166 -10.12 -15.89 8.29
C LYS A 166 -8.98 -15.12 7.63
N PHE A 167 -9.18 -13.83 7.33
CA PHE A 167 -8.14 -12.95 6.82
C PHE A 167 -6.92 -12.91 7.75
N ILE A 168 -7.12 -12.62 9.05
CA ILE A 168 -6.05 -12.55 10.04
C ILE A 168 -5.32 -13.89 10.15
N LYS A 169 -6.07 -15.00 10.22
CA LYS A 169 -5.50 -16.35 10.34
C LYS A 169 -4.61 -16.68 9.16
N VAL A 170 -5.11 -16.55 7.94
CA VAL A 170 -4.38 -16.95 6.73
C VAL A 170 -3.20 -16.02 6.47
N SER A 171 -3.39 -14.69 6.61
CA SER A 171 -2.30 -13.73 6.47
C SER A 171 -1.25 -13.87 7.57
N GLY A 172 -1.66 -14.18 8.81
CA GLY A 172 -0.76 -14.44 9.92
C GLY A 172 0.07 -15.72 9.73
N ILE A 173 -0.56 -16.82 9.28
CA ILE A 173 0.15 -18.06 8.94
C ILE A 173 1.19 -17.78 7.84
N ASN A 174 0.80 -17.07 6.77
CA ASN A 174 1.74 -16.71 5.72
C ASN A 174 2.92 -15.89 6.24
N ALA A 175 2.67 -14.89 7.07
CA ALA A 175 3.71 -14.04 7.64
C ALA A 175 4.69 -14.84 8.52
N ILE A 176 4.17 -15.70 9.40
CA ILE A 176 4.98 -16.54 10.28
C ILE A 176 5.81 -17.55 9.47
N LEU A 177 5.17 -18.27 8.53
CA LEU A 177 5.88 -19.22 7.66
C LEU A 177 6.97 -18.53 6.84
N ASN A 178 6.68 -17.34 6.28
CA ASN A 178 7.63 -16.55 5.54
C ASN A 178 8.87 -16.21 6.40
N ILE A 179 8.66 -15.74 7.63
CA ILE A 179 9.75 -15.40 8.55
C ILE A 179 10.57 -16.64 8.89
N LEU A 180 9.92 -17.71 9.35
CA LEU A 180 10.59 -18.93 9.80
C LEU A 180 11.37 -19.61 8.68
N LEU A 181 10.74 -19.81 7.50
CA LEU A 181 11.40 -20.43 6.36
C LEU A 181 12.55 -19.58 5.83
N SER A 182 12.36 -18.26 5.74
CA SER A 182 13.43 -17.36 5.30
C SER A 182 14.63 -17.40 6.27
N LEU A 183 14.38 -17.33 7.58
CA LEU A 183 15.45 -17.42 8.58
C LEU A 183 16.17 -18.76 8.51
N PHE A 184 15.42 -19.87 8.42
CA PHE A 184 16.01 -21.19 8.28
C PHE A 184 16.91 -21.30 7.05
N LEU A 185 16.42 -20.87 5.89
CA LEU A 185 17.18 -20.96 4.64
C LEU A 185 18.39 -20.03 4.62
N ILE A 186 18.28 -18.82 5.15
CA ILE A 186 19.40 -17.87 5.22
C ILE A 186 20.50 -18.36 6.15
N VAL A 187 20.14 -18.94 7.30
CA VAL A 187 21.13 -19.32 8.31
C VAL A 187 21.78 -20.67 8.01
N PHE A 188 21.01 -21.65 7.54
CA PHE A 188 21.48 -23.04 7.42
C PHE A 188 21.77 -23.49 5.99
N VAL A 189 21.17 -22.87 4.96
CA VAL A 189 21.28 -23.37 3.56
C VAL A 189 22.05 -22.40 2.67
N PHE A 190 21.65 -21.13 2.63
CA PHE A 190 22.21 -20.11 1.73
C PHE A 190 23.10 -19.13 2.47
N GLN A 191 24.31 -19.56 2.84
CA GLN A 191 25.24 -18.71 3.62
C GLN A 191 25.95 -17.64 2.78
N LYS A 192 26.15 -17.87 1.47
CA LYS A 192 26.79 -16.92 0.55
C LYS A 192 25.76 -16.02 -0.14
N ASP A 193 24.75 -16.62 -0.80
CA ASP A 193 23.71 -15.93 -1.56
C ASP A 193 22.42 -15.85 -0.74
N LYS A 194 22.47 -15.11 0.36
CA LYS A 194 21.39 -15.05 1.37
C LYS A 194 20.08 -14.53 0.80
N TYR A 195 20.13 -13.67 -0.24
CA TYR A 195 18.94 -13.20 -0.93
C TYR A 195 18.12 -14.36 -1.55
N ILE A 196 18.77 -15.42 -2.05
CA ILE A 196 18.08 -16.61 -2.58
C ILE A 196 17.30 -17.30 -1.46
N GLY A 197 17.93 -17.46 -0.28
CA GLY A 197 17.25 -18.02 0.90
C GLY A 197 16.03 -17.20 1.32
N ARG A 198 16.14 -15.87 1.23
CA ARG A 198 15.05 -14.95 1.52
C ARG A 198 13.90 -15.05 0.51
N ILE A 199 14.23 -15.06 -0.80
CA ILE A 199 13.25 -15.21 -1.91
C ILE A 199 12.56 -16.56 -1.82
N LEU A 200 13.31 -17.64 -1.71
CA LEU A 200 12.79 -19.01 -1.67
C LEU A 200 11.89 -19.22 -0.45
N GLY A 201 12.32 -18.78 0.72
CA GLY A 201 11.51 -18.89 1.95
C GLY A 201 10.17 -18.15 1.84
N SER A 202 10.19 -16.96 1.25
CA SER A 202 8.98 -16.18 0.99
C SER A 202 8.08 -16.86 -0.04
N THR A 203 8.67 -17.42 -1.11
CA THR A 203 7.93 -18.08 -2.19
C THR A 203 7.28 -19.39 -1.70
N ILE A 204 8.02 -20.22 -0.98
CA ILE A 204 7.47 -21.47 -0.42
C ILE A 204 6.29 -21.13 0.52
N ALA A 205 6.46 -20.16 1.41
CA ALA A 205 5.41 -19.77 2.35
C ALA A 205 4.11 -19.40 1.64
N ILE A 206 4.18 -18.49 0.67
CA ILE A 206 2.98 -18.00 -0.03
C ILE A 206 2.36 -19.08 -0.93
N VAL A 207 3.17 -19.93 -1.59
CA VAL A 207 2.67 -21.00 -2.44
C VAL A 207 1.96 -22.06 -1.61
N VAL A 208 2.51 -22.46 -0.46
CA VAL A 208 1.85 -23.41 0.45
C VAL A 208 0.51 -22.86 0.91
N VAL A 209 0.44 -21.60 1.28
CA VAL A 209 -0.81 -20.94 1.67
C VAL A 209 -1.77 -20.87 0.49
N ALA A 210 -1.31 -20.51 -0.71
CA ALA A 210 -2.12 -20.43 -1.92
C ALA A 210 -2.75 -21.77 -2.28
N VAL A 211 -2.00 -22.87 -2.20
CA VAL A 211 -2.53 -24.22 -2.44
C VAL A 211 -3.66 -24.56 -1.45
N ASN A 212 -3.49 -24.24 -0.17
CA ASN A 212 -4.57 -24.44 0.83
C ASN A 212 -5.80 -23.59 0.53
N ILE A 213 -5.62 -22.35 0.07
CA ILE A 213 -6.72 -21.46 -0.36
C ILE A 213 -7.47 -22.06 -1.54
N ILE A 214 -6.77 -22.55 -2.55
CA ILE A 214 -7.35 -23.19 -3.73
C ILE A 214 -8.20 -24.41 -3.33
N ILE A 215 -7.66 -25.27 -2.46
CA ILE A 215 -8.38 -26.41 -1.91
C ILE A 215 -9.65 -25.96 -1.18
N GLU A 216 -9.57 -24.87 -0.37
CA GLU A 216 -10.74 -24.32 0.32
C GLU A 216 -11.80 -23.82 -0.67
N PHE A 217 -11.42 -23.08 -1.72
CA PHE A 217 -12.34 -22.60 -2.74
C PHE A 217 -13.03 -23.75 -3.49
N TRP A 218 -12.24 -24.72 -3.96
CA TRP A 218 -12.78 -25.88 -4.73
C TRP A 218 -13.60 -26.86 -3.88
N LYS A 219 -13.43 -26.86 -2.55
CA LYS A 219 -14.32 -27.56 -1.62
C LYS A 219 -15.67 -26.86 -1.43
N ARG A 220 -15.71 -25.53 -1.58
CA ARG A 220 -16.98 -24.78 -1.48
C ARG A 220 -17.84 -24.97 -2.72
N GLU A 221 -17.25 -24.82 -3.89
CA GLU A 221 -17.89 -25.07 -5.17
C GLU A 221 -16.81 -25.33 -6.25
N LYS A 222 -17.11 -26.28 -7.17
CA LYS A 222 -16.18 -26.61 -8.25
C LYS A 222 -16.14 -25.53 -9.31
N PRO A 223 -15.02 -25.41 -10.08
CA PRO A 223 -14.95 -24.51 -11.23
C PRO A 223 -16.04 -24.83 -12.25
N CYS A 224 -16.65 -23.81 -12.79
CA CYS A 224 -17.64 -23.95 -13.86
C CYS A 224 -16.94 -24.07 -15.22
N LYS A 225 -17.51 -24.87 -16.12
CA LYS A 225 -17.03 -24.98 -17.52
C LYS A 225 -17.50 -23.82 -18.40
N ASP A 226 -18.46 -23.01 -17.91
CA ASP A 226 -18.98 -21.87 -18.65
C ASP A 226 -17.98 -20.72 -18.68
N LEU A 227 -17.33 -20.53 -19.82
CA LEU A 227 -16.36 -19.46 -20.05
C LEU A 227 -16.99 -18.05 -20.02
N SER A 228 -18.32 -17.92 -20.03
CA SER A 228 -18.99 -16.62 -19.95
C SER A 228 -18.69 -15.90 -18.64
N LEU A 229 -18.54 -16.65 -17.54
CA LEU A 229 -18.14 -16.13 -16.22
C LEU A 229 -16.76 -15.49 -16.28
N LEU A 230 -15.77 -16.19 -16.86
CA LEU A 230 -14.41 -15.65 -17.03
C LEU A 230 -14.38 -14.45 -17.96
N LYS A 231 -15.06 -14.53 -19.09
CA LYS A 231 -15.12 -13.44 -20.08
C LYS A 231 -15.64 -12.15 -19.45
N TRP A 232 -16.69 -12.27 -18.63
CA TRP A 232 -17.21 -11.12 -17.89
C TRP A 232 -16.21 -10.57 -16.90
N GLY A 233 -15.59 -11.41 -16.07
CA GLY A 233 -14.61 -11.00 -15.06
C GLY A 233 -13.40 -10.31 -15.66
N VAL A 234 -12.83 -10.88 -16.71
CA VAL A 234 -11.66 -10.33 -17.43
C VAL A 234 -12.04 -8.98 -18.08
N LYS A 235 -13.20 -8.90 -18.77
CA LYS A 235 -13.67 -7.64 -19.35
C LYS A 235 -13.85 -6.53 -18.30
N TYR A 236 -14.28 -6.90 -17.09
CA TYR A 236 -14.43 -5.96 -15.98
C TYR A 236 -13.06 -5.49 -15.43
N SER A 237 -12.09 -6.40 -15.32
CA SER A 237 -10.84 -6.15 -14.62
C SER A 237 -9.74 -5.52 -15.49
N ILE A 238 -9.67 -5.84 -16.79
CA ILE A 238 -8.64 -5.30 -17.70
C ILE A 238 -8.54 -3.76 -17.66
N PRO A 239 -9.64 -2.98 -17.70
CA PRO A 239 -9.56 -1.52 -17.66
C PRO A 239 -8.96 -0.96 -16.35
N ILE A 240 -8.92 -1.76 -15.28
CA ILE A 240 -8.38 -1.37 -13.96
C ILE A 240 -6.86 -1.53 -13.93
N ILE A 241 -6.31 -2.46 -14.74
CA ILE A 241 -4.88 -2.79 -14.76
C ILE A 241 -3.98 -1.57 -15.00
N PRO A 242 -4.19 -0.72 -16.01
CA PRO A 242 -3.31 0.43 -16.25
C PRO A 242 -3.21 1.39 -15.05
N HIS A 243 -4.34 1.64 -14.37
CA HIS A 243 -4.33 2.48 -13.17
C HIS A 243 -3.55 1.82 -12.03
N GLY A 244 -3.80 0.52 -11.77
CA GLY A 244 -3.08 -0.23 -10.75
C GLY A 244 -1.57 -0.30 -11.00
N LEU A 245 -1.17 -0.57 -12.26
CA LEU A 245 0.25 -0.57 -12.65
C LEU A 245 0.89 0.80 -12.46
N SER A 246 0.20 1.89 -12.81
CA SER A 246 0.74 3.25 -12.62
C SER A 246 1.02 3.56 -11.14
N GLN A 247 0.15 3.13 -10.23
CA GLN A 247 0.36 3.24 -8.79
C GLN A 247 1.58 2.43 -8.34
N ILE A 248 1.74 1.21 -8.84
CA ILE A 248 2.89 0.35 -8.51
C ILE A 248 4.19 0.98 -9.04
N VAL A 249 4.18 1.47 -10.27
CA VAL A 249 5.33 2.15 -10.88
C VAL A 249 5.73 3.34 -10.01
N LEU A 250 4.79 4.20 -9.63
CA LEU A 250 5.07 5.37 -8.81
C LEU A 250 5.68 5.02 -7.44
N ASN A 251 5.37 3.84 -6.88
CA ASN A 251 5.79 3.45 -5.53
C ASN A 251 6.99 2.48 -5.50
N GLN A 252 7.29 1.79 -6.59
CA GLN A 252 8.25 0.67 -6.58
C GLN A 252 9.36 0.78 -7.63
N PHE A 253 9.14 1.55 -8.71
CA PHE A 253 10.01 1.52 -9.87
C PHE A 253 11.37 2.17 -9.61
N ASP A 254 11.45 3.08 -8.63
CA ASP A 254 12.70 3.71 -8.18
C ASP A 254 13.79 2.67 -7.88
N ARG A 255 13.44 1.58 -7.19
CA ARG A 255 14.39 0.52 -6.79
C ARG A 255 14.96 -0.21 -8.00
N ILE A 256 14.10 -0.48 -8.99
CA ILE A 256 14.51 -1.09 -10.26
C ILE A 256 15.46 -0.16 -11.01
N MET A 257 15.14 1.14 -11.06
CA MET A 257 15.98 2.13 -11.72
C MET A 257 17.33 2.29 -11.01
N ILE A 258 17.32 2.35 -9.68
CA ILE A 258 18.56 2.44 -8.87
C ILE A 258 19.46 1.23 -9.10
N MET A 259 18.89 0.00 -9.12
CA MET A 259 19.67 -1.20 -9.42
C MET A 259 20.26 -1.14 -10.84
N LYS A 260 19.45 -0.80 -11.85
CA LYS A 260 19.88 -0.79 -13.25
C LYS A 260 20.87 0.31 -13.60
N MET A 261 20.83 1.43 -12.89
CA MET A 261 21.65 2.61 -13.16
C MET A 261 22.80 2.77 -12.16
N GLY A 262 22.79 2.02 -11.07
CA GLY A 262 23.76 2.02 -9.98
C GLY A 262 24.16 0.61 -9.57
N THR A 263 23.88 0.27 -8.31
CA THR A 263 24.24 -1.03 -7.72
C THR A 263 23.08 -1.64 -6.92
N ASP A 264 23.11 -2.97 -6.72
CA ASP A 264 22.20 -3.67 -5.82
C ASP A 264 22.28 -3.12 -4.40
N GLU A 265 23.49 -2.75 -3.94
CA GLU A 265 23.73 -2.15 -2.63
C GLU A 265 22.95 -0.83 -2.47
N ASN A 266 23.06 0.06 -3.44
CA ASN A 266 22.31 1.32 -3.45
C ASN A 266 20.79 1.08 -3.41
N ALA A 267 20.31 0.09 -4.17
CA ALA A 267 18.90 -0.32 -4.13
C ALA A 267 18.49 -0.88 -2.75
N GLY A 268 19.41 -1.56 -2.07
CA GLY A 268 19.22 -2.06 -0.71
C GLY A 268 19.07 -0.97 0.33
N ILE A 269 20.01 -0.01 0.35
CA ILE A 269 20.01 1.15 1.26
C ILE A 269 18.74 1.99 1.03
N TYR A 270 18.41 2.27 -0.23
CA TYR A 270 17.18 2.99 -0.61
C TYR A 270 15.91 2.26 -0.19
N SER A 271 15.85 0.94 -0.42
CA SER A 271 14.69 0.12 -0.04
C SER A 271 14.48 0.06 1.46
N PHE A 272 15.57 0.08 2.24
CA PHE A 272 15.48 0.16 3.70
C PHE A 272 14.81 1.46 4.15
N ALA A 273 15.07 2.60 3.51
CA ALA A 273 14.44 3.87 3.83
C ALA A 273 12.91 3.82 3.71
N TYR A 274 12.38 3.03 2.78
CA TYR A 274 10.94 2.82 2.63
C TYR A 274 10.28 2.06 3.77
N ASN A 275 11.03 1.28 4.57
CA ASN A 275 10.46 0.67 5.77
C ASN A 275 10.09 1.73 6.82
N ILE A 276 10.87 2.81 6.91
CA ILE A 276 10.57 3.94 7.80
C ILE A 276 9.39 4.74 7.24
N TYR A 277 9.36 4.95 5.92
CA TYR A 277 8.21 5.56 5.25
C TYR A 277 6.90 4.78 5.48
N ALA A 278 6.96 3.46 5.64
CA ALA A 278 5.76 2.66 5.91
C ALA A 278 5.02 3.10 7.18
N ILE A 279 5.70 3.68 8.18
CA ILE A 279 5.09 4.25 9.38
C ILE A 279 4.20 5.44 9.00
N VAL A 280 4.73 6.34 8.14
CA VAL A 280 4.01 7.50 7.61
C VAL A 280 2.81 7.05 6.79
N GLN A 281 3.00 6.07 5.91
CA GLN A 281 1.95 5.52 5.04
C GLN A 281 0.79 4.89 5.83
N VAL A 282 1.07 4.15 6.91
CA VAL A 282 0.03 3.57 7.77
C VAL A 282 -0.82 4.66 8.41
N THR A 283 -0.18 5.71 8.92
CA THR A 283 -0.85 6.87 9.52
C THR A 283 -1.69 7.60 8.48
N ALA A 284 -1.13 7.86 7.29
CA ALA A 284 -1.82 8.49 6.16
C ALA A 284 -3.08 7.72 5.75
N ASN A 285 -2.96 6.39 5.55
CA ASN A 285 -4.10 5.54 5.19
C ASN A 285 -5.20 5.53 6.26
N SER A 286 -4.83 5.59 7.54
CA SER A 286 -5.78 5.65 8.65
C SER A 286 -6.57 6.96 8.64
N LEU A 287 -5.89 8.08 8.40
CA LEU A 287 -6.53 9.39 8.29
C LEU A 287 -7.43 9.48 7.05
N ASP A 288 -6.95 8.99 5.90
CA ASP A 288 -7.69 9.02 4.64
C ASP A 288 -8.99 8.20 4.71
N SER A 289 -8.96 7.06 5.40
CA SER A 289 -10.15 6.20 5.59
C SER A 289 -11.31 6.90 6.31
N VAL A 290 -11.02 7.91 7.12
CA VAL A 290 -12.01 8.73 7.85
C VAL A 290 -12.35 9.99 7.07
N TRP A 291 -11.36 10.59 6.40
CA TRP A 291 -11.55 11.84 5.66
C TRP A 291 -12.56 11.73 4.54
N GLY A 292 -12.48 10.71 3.69
CA GLY A 292 -13.34 10.57 2.51
C GLY A 292 -14.84 10.57 2.85
N PRO A 293 -15.34 9.61 3.66
CA PRO A 293 -16.76 9.55 4.04
C PRO A 293 -17.24 10.84 4.77
N TRP A 294 -16.41 11.39 5.65
CA TRP A 294 -16.72 12.62 6.37
C TRP A 294 -16.83 13.83 5.42
N PHE A 295 -15.90 13.96 4.49
CA PHE A 295 -15.92 15.01 3.47
C PHE A 295 -17.20 14.96 2.62
N TYR A 296 -17.61 13.75 2.17
CA TYR A 296 -18.80 13.59 1.37
C TYR A 296 -20.08 14.03 2.09
N GLN A 297 -20.19 13.67 3.37
CA GLN A 297 -21.32 14.12 4.20
C GLN A 297 -21.31 15.63 4.37
N LYS A 298 -20.19 16.23 4.77
CA LYS A 298 -20.07 17.67 4.97
C LYS A 298 -20.30 18.45 3.68
N ARG A 299 -19.86 17.91 2.55
CA ARG A 299 -20.10 18.53 1.25
C ARG A 299 -21.58 18.47 0.86
N LYS A 300 -22.28 17.36 1.14
CA LYS A 300 -23.72 17.22 0.96
C LYS A 300 -24.50 18.22 1.83
N ASP A 301 -24.08 18.40 3.08
CA ASP A 301 -24.69 19.33 4.04
C ASP A 301 -24.32 20.80 3.76
N ASN A 302 -23.49 21.06 2.75
CA ASN A 302 -22.94 22.38 2.40
C ASN A 302 -22.15 23.06 3.54
N ASP A 303 -21.58 22.28 4.46
CA ASP A 303 -20.79 22.74 5.60
C ASP A 303 -19.32 23.03 5.20
N LEU A 304 -19.14 24.08 4.42
CA LEU A 304 -17.83 24.48 3.88
C LEU A 304 -16.87 24.97 4.95
N PHE A 305 -17.41 25.52 6.04
CA PHE A 305 -16.60 25.99 7.18
C PHE A 305 -15.86 24.84 7.83
N SER A 306 -16.58 23.73 8.13
CA SER A 306 -15.97 22.53 8.69
C SER A 306 -14.94 21.92 7.74
N ILE A 307 -15.24 21.80 6.44
CA ILE A 307 -14.29 21.27 5.44
C ILE A 307 -12.99 22.09 5.48
N LYS A 308 -13.07 23.42 5.42
CA LYS A 308 -11.90 24.30 5.47
C LYS A 308 -11.11 24.15 6.77
N LYS A 309 -11.79 24.09 7.91
CA LYS A 309 -11.18 23.99 9.23
C LYS A 309 -10.46 22.66 9.42
N TYR A 310 -11.14 21.54 9.14
CA TYR A 310 -10.59 20.21 9.38
C TYR A 310 -9.52 19.81 8.35
N SER A 311 -9.61 20.28 7.09
CA SER A 311 -8.52 20.09 6.13
C SER A 311 -7.20 20.70 6.63
N GLY A 312 -7.26 21.85 7.31
CA GLY A 312 -6.10 22.45 7.97
C GLY A 312 -5.56 21.58 9.12
N TYR A 313 -6.42 21.01 9.95
CA TYR A 313 -6.00 20.13 11.05
C TYR A 313 -5.34 18.84 10.55
N TYR A 314 -5.91 18.21 9.54
CA TYR A 314 -5.33 17.02 8.91
C TYR A 314 -3.94 17.31 8.33
N ALA A 315 -3.81 18.41 7.59
CA ALA A 315 -2.53 18.84 7.03
C ALA A 315 -1.49 19.12 8.13
N SER A 316 -1.88 19.84 9.20
CA SER A 316 -0.99 20.18 10.32
C SER A 316 -0.55 18.95 11.12
N TYR A 317 -1.49 18.05 11.45
CA TYR A 317 -1.16 16.83 12.18
C TYR A 317 -0.13 15.98 11.42
N MET A 318 -0.38 15.76 10.12
CA MET A 318 0.52 14.95 9.30
C MET A 318 1.87 15.65 9.06
N ALA A 319 1.90 16.98 8.97
CA ALA A 319 3.14 17.75 8.88
C ALA A 319 3.99 17.61 10.15
N LEU A 320 3.38 17.76 11.34
CA LEU A 320 4.06 17.58 12.62
C LEU A 320 4.59 16.15 12.77
N PHE A 321 3.77 15.14 12.44
CA PHE A 321 4.14 13.74 12.51
C PHE A 321 5.30 13.40 11.56
N SER A 322 5.23 13.82 10.31
CA SER A 322 6.28 13.61 9.32
C SER A 322 7.58 14.34 9.70
N SER A 323 7.48 15.59 10.20
CA SER A 323 8.64 16.34 10.68
C SER A 323 9.31 15.67 11.87
N ALA A 324 8.55 15.13 12.82
CA ALA A 324 9.11 14.38 13.94
C ALA A 324 9.91 13.16 13.46
N ILE A 325 9.40 12.41 12.48
CA ILE A 325 10.12 11.27 11.89
C ILE A 325 11.38 11.75 11.15
N ILE A 326 11.32 12.86 10.40
CA ILE A 326 12.47 13.44 9.71
C ILE A 326 13.60 13.74 10.71
N PHE A 327 13.30 14.42 11.81
CA PHE A 327 14.32 14.76 12.82
C PHE A 327 14.81 13.56 13.63
N MET A 328 13.98 12.51 13.78
CA MET A 328 14.37 11.26 14.44
C MET A 328 14.96 10.21 13.48
N ALA A 329 15.05 10.51 12.18
CA ALA A 329 15.51 9.57 11.17
C ALA A 329 16.87 8.91 11.50
N PRO A 330 17.90 9.63 11.96
CA PRO A 330 19.19 9.01 12.31
C PRO A 330 19.07 7.98 13.43
N GLU A 331 18.30 8.23 14.48
CA GLU A 331 18.10 7.30 15.60
C GLU A 331 17.29 6.08 15.13
N ILE A 332 16.21 6.30 14.39
CA ILE A 332 15.37 5.22 13.85
C ILE A 332 16.21 4.30 12.97
N VAL A 333 17.02 4.85 12.06
CA VAL A 333 17.90 4.06 11.17
C VAL A 333 18.90 3.24 11.98
N LYS A 334 19.60 3.87 12.94
CA LYS A 334 20.63 3.21 13.78
C LYS A 334 20.06 2.09 14.65
N ILE A 335 18.82 2.24 15.13
CA ILE A 335 18.13 1.19 15.91
C ILE A 335 17.71 0.02 15.00
N LEU A 336 17.18 0.33 13.81
CA LEU A 336 16.56 -0.67 12.94
C LEU A 336 17.56 -1.42 12.05
N ALA A 337 18.76 -0.88 11.82
CA ALA A 337 19.72 -1.46 10.88
C ALA A 337 21.18 -1.40 11.37
N SER A 338 22.01 -2.29 10.80
CA SER A 338 23.47 -2.26 10.96
C SER A 338 24.09 -1.04 10.27
N GLU A 339 25.36 -0.75 10.60
CA GLU A 339 26.11 0.42 10.09
C GLU A 339 26.11 0.54 8.57
N ASN A 340 26.15 -0.58 7.86
CA ASN A 340 26.15 -0.62 6.40
C ASN A 340 24.90 0.02 5.76
N TYR A 341 23.82 0.25 6.52
CA TYR A 341 22.59 0.89 6.08
C TYR A 341 22.45 2.35 6.52
N TRP A 342 23.40 2.90 7.29
CA TRP A 342 23.22 4.24 7.88
C TRP A 342 23.13 5.35 6.83
N ASP A 343 23.69 5.17 5.65
CA ASP A 343 23.52 6.10 4.53
C ASP A 343 22.06 6.24 4.06
N ALA A 344 21.19 5.32 4.47
CA ALA A 344 19.74 5.45 4.25
C ALA A 344 19.15 6.70 4.90
N ILE A 345 19.79 7.29 5.92
CA ILE A 345 19.36 8.54 6.58
C ILE A 345 19.10 9.62 5.53
N TYR A 346 20.02 9.77 4.56
CA TYR A 346 19.92 10.77 3.50
C TYR A 346 18.74 10.54 2.54
N SER A 347 18.26 9.30 2.43
CA SER A 347 17.07 8.96 1.63
C SER A 347 15.78 9.00 2.46
N VAL A 348 15.83 8.66 3.76
CA VAL A 348 14.66 8.68 4.66
C VAL A 348 14.04 10.07 4.73
N ILE A 349 14.87 11.10 4.89
CA ILE A 349 14.43 12.49 5.05
C ILE A 349 13.52 12.92 3.89
N PRO A 350 13.96 12.90 2.62
CA PRO A 350 13.11 13.29 1.50
C PRO A 350 11.97 12.30 1.20
N ILE A 351 12.13 10.98 1.44
CA ILE A 351 11.05 10.00 1.25
C ILE A 351 9.90 10.25 2.23
N VAL A 352 10.21 10.53 3.51
CA VAL A 352 9.19 10.87 4.52
C VAL A 352 8.47 12.17 4.16
N ALA A 353 9.20 13.18 3.70
CA ALA A 353 8.62 14.43 3.22
C ALA A 353 7.73 14.21 1.98
N GLY A 354 8.15 13.35 1.04
CA GLY A 354 7.33 12.89 -0.08
C GLY A 354 6.04 12.21 0.40
N GLY A 355 6.13 11.40 1.46
CA GLY A 355 5.00 10.76 2.11
C GLY A 355 3.97 11.73 2.68
N TYR A 356 4.40 12.87 3.20
CA TYR A 356 3.49 13.95 3.57
C TYR A 356 2.69 14.46 2.38
N PHE A 357 3.31 14.71 1.23
CA PHE A 357 2.61 15.16 0.03
C PHE A 357 1.76 14.04 -0.61
N ALA A 358 2.19 12.78 -0.50
CA ALA A 358 1.39 11.62 -0.86
C ALA A 358 0.14 11.44 0.01
N PHE A 359 0.12 11.96 1.23
CA PHE A 359 -1.08 12.11 2.04
C PHE A 359 -1.86 13.37 1.65
N LEU A 360 -1.17 14.51 1.51
CA LEU A 360 -1.82 15.80 1.32
C LEU A 360 -2.68 15.84 0.04
N TYR A 361 -2.30 15.13 -1.04
CA TYR A 361 -3.10 15.07 -2.26
C TYR A 361 -4.45 14.37 -2.07
N THR A 362 -4.59 13.46 -1.08
CA THR A 362 -5.86 12.74 -0.86
C THR A 362 -6.96 13.68 -0.39
N ILE A 363 -6.62 14.79 0.23
CA ILE A 363 -7.57 15.81 0.69
C ILE A 363 -8.30 16.45 -0.49
N PRO A 364 -7.66 17.08 -1.47
CA PRO A 364 -8.34 17.67 -2.61
C PRO A 364 -8.90 16.62 -3.60
N SER A 365 -8.31 15.44 -3.74
CA SER A 365 -8.81 14.40 -4.63
C SER A 365 -10.22 13.91 -4.24
N CYS A 366 -10.64 14.05 -2.98
CA CYS A 366 -12.01 13.77 -2.56
C CYS A 366 -13.07 14.59 -3.32
N VAL A 367 -12.74 15.78 -3.82
CA VAL A 367 -13.64 16.58 -4.67
C VAL A 367 -13.88 15.86 -6.01
N GLU A 368 -12.80 15.33 -6.60
CA GLU A 368 -12.88 14.60 -7.88
C GLU A 368 -13.72 13.33 -7.73
N TYR A 369 -13.51 12.57 -6.64
CA TYR A 369 -14.34 11.40 -6.33
C TYR A 369 -15.80 11.77 -6.07
N TYR A 370 -16.07 12.84 -5.31
CA TYR A 370 -17.43 13.31 -5.00
C TYR A 370 -18.23 13.64 -6.26
N TYR A 371 -17.60 14.27 -7.25
CA TYR A 371 -18.22 14.63 -8.53
C TYR A 371 -18.10 13.52 -9.60
N GLY A 372 -17.58 12.33 -9.26
CA GLY A 372 -17.41 11.22 -10.19
C GLY A 372 -16.39 11.47 -11.31
N LYS A 373 -15.47 12.43 -11.11
CA LYS A 373 -14.45 12.81 -12.09
C LYS A 373 -13.19 11.92 -11.98
N THR A 374 -13.38 10.60 -11.89
CA THR A 374 -12.31 9.61 -11.67
C THR A 374 -11.27 9.58 -12.77
N GLN A 375 -11.59 10.09 -13.97
CA GLN A 375 -10.62 10.24 -15.05
C GLN A 375 -9.43 11.18 -14.68
N TYR A 376 -9.66 12.19 -13.85
CA TYR A 376 -8.59 13.08 -13.38
C TYR A 376 -7.65 12.34 -12.41
N ILE A 377 -8.22 11.47 -11.56
CA ILE A 377 -7.43 10.62 -10.66
C ILE A 377 -6.51 9.70 -11.48
N ALA A 378 -7.07 8.99 -12.46
CA ALA A 378 -6.31 8.05 -13.30
C ALA A 378 -5.23 8.77 -14.13
N SER A 379 -5.59 9.86 -14.84
CA SER A 379 -4.63 10.63 -15.64
C SER A 379 -3.55 11.30 -14.78
N GLY A 380 -3.92 11.83 -13.61
CA GLY A 380 -2.98 12.42 -12.66
C GLY A 380 -1.95 11.41 -12.17
N THR A 381 -2.38 10.18 -11.82
CA THR A 381 -1.48 9.12 -11.39
C THR A 381 -0.52 8.68 -12.50
N ILE A 382 -1.03 8.50 -13.72
CA ILE A 382 -0.21 8.15 -14.89
C ILE A 382 0.83 9.24 -15.15
N MET A 383 0.41 10.51 -15.11
CA MET A 383 1.31 11.65 -15.31
C MET A 383 2.38 11.71 -14.21
N ALA A 384 2.01 11.52 -12.94
CA ALA A 384 2.97 11.48 -11.84
C ALA A 384 3.99 10.36 -12.02
N ALA A 385 3.56 9.15 -12.44
CA ALA A 385 4.45 8.03 -12.71
C ALA A 385 5.44 8.36 -13.85
N ILE A 386 4.98 8.96 -14.94
CA ILE A 386 5.83 9.37 -16.07
C ILE A 386 6.85 10.43 -15.61
N VAL A 387 6.41 11.46 -14.87
CA VAL A 387 7.28 12.51 -14.33
C VAL A 387 8.33 11.90 -13.40
N ASN A 388 7.95 10.99 -12.52
CA ASN A 388 8.88 10.30 -11.61
C ASN A 388 9.94 9.51 -12.40
N ILE A 389 9.55 8.73 -13.41
CA ILE A 389 10.49 7.97 -14.26
C ILE A 389 11.47 8.92 -14.96
N ILE A 390 10.99 10.00 -15.54
CA ILE A 390 11.85 10.97 -16.26
C ILE A 390 12.83 11.62 -15.29
N LEU A 391 12.35 12.11 -14.15
CA LEU A 391 13.21 12.73 -13.15
C LEU A 391 14.25 11.74 -12.62
N ASN A 392 13.84 10.51 -12.30
CA ASN A 392 14.74 9.44 -11.85
C ASN A 392 15.80 9.15 -12.92
N PHE A 393 15.41 8.99 -14.17
CA PHE A 393 16.35 8.70 -15.27
C PHE A 393 17.42 9.78 -15.40
N VAL A 394 17.06 11.05 -15.26
CA VAL A 394 17.98 12.18 -15.37
C VAL A 394 18.85 12.30 -14.11
N PHE A 395 18.23 12.25 -12.93
CA PHE A 395 18.91 12.65 -11.71
C PHE A 395 19.65 11.50 -11.02
N ILE A 396 19.19 10.24 -11.10
CA ILE A 396 19.93 9.08 -10.56
C ILE A 396 21.28 8.95 -11.28
N LYS A 397 21.29 9.07 -12.61
CA LYS A 397 22.52 8.98 -13.40
C LYS A 397 23.55 10.04 -13.01
N LYS A 398 23.09 11.24 -12.61
CA LYS A 398 23.97 12.38 -12.32
C LYS A 398 24.39 12.46 -10.85
N TYR A 399 23.48 12.12 -9.92
CA TYR A 399 23.65 12.37 -8.50
C TYR A 399 23.53 11.10 -7.63
N GLY A 400 23.41 9.92 -8.27
CA GLY A 400 23.28 8.65 -7.57
C GLY A 400 21.87 8.38 -6.98
N TYR A 401 21.78 7.32 -6.18
CA TYR A 401 20.51 6.79 -5.70
C TYR A 401 19.73 7.72 -4.75
N ILE A 402 20.44 8.59 -4.02
CA ILE A 402 19.81 9.56 -3.11
C ILE A 402 18.91 10.53 -3.90
N ALA A 403 19.28 10.83 -5.14
CA ALA A 403 18.47 11.66 -6.02
C ALA A 403 17.05 11.10 -6.22
N ALA A 404 16.88 9.77 -6.23
CA ALA A 404 15.55 9.15 -6.35
C ALA A 404 14.60 9.53 -5.21
N ALA A 405 15.12 9.76 -4.02
CA ALA A 405 14.33 10.21 -2.89
C ALA A 405 13.82 11.65 -3.06
N TYR A 406 14.66 12.52 -3.61
CA TYR A 406 14.28 13.91 -3.90
C TYR A 406 13.36 14.03 -5.12
N THR A 407 13.56 13.21 -6.15
CA THR A 407 12.65 13.17 -7.31
C THR A 407 11.26 12.65 -6.91
N THR A 408 11.20 11.69 -5.99
CA THR A 408 9.95 11.20 -5.43
C THR A 408 9.24 12.28 -4.61
N LEU A 409 9.98 13.03 -3.76
CA LEU A 409 9.45 14.19 -3.05
C LEU A 409 8.87 15.23 -4.03
N ALA A 410 9.64 15.60 -5.05
CA ALA A 410 9.20 16.56 -6.07
C ALA A 410 7.96 16.07 -6.83
N THR A 411 7.93 14.78 -7.18
CA THR A 411 6.79 14.18 -7.88
C THR A 411 5.52 14.23 -7.04
N TYR A 412 5.56 13.83 -5.77
CA TYR A 412 4.39 13.87 -4.90
C TYR A 412 3.94 15.31 -4.58
N PHE A 413 4.87 16.24 -4.48
CA PHE A 413 4.52 17.67 -4.36
C PHE A 413 3.78 18.18 -5.60
N LEU A 414 4.28 17.89 -6.80
CA LEU A 414 3.62 18.25 -8.07
C LEU A 414 2.27 17.54 -8.22
N TYR A 415 2.18 16.29 -7.78
CA TYR A 415 0.94 15.51 -7.78
C TYR A 415 -0.12 16.13 -6.86
N PHE A 416 0.28 16.55 -5.66
CA PHE A 416 -0.59 17.32 -4.78
C PHE A 416 -1.07 18.62 -5.42
N LEU A 417 -0.15 19.42 -6.00
CA LEU A 417 -0.52 20.68 -6.67
C LEU A 417 -1.52 20.46 -7.81
N LEU A 418 -1.31 19.42 -8.61
CA LEU A 418 -2.20 19.06 -9.70
C LEU A 418 -3.64 18.82 -9.19
N HIS A 419 -3.81 17.91 -8.22
CA HIS A 419 -5.13 17.60 -7.67
C HIS A 419 -5.75 18.78 -6.93
N TYR A 420 -4.93 19.61 -6.29
CA TYR A 420 -5.39 20.84 -5.66
C TYR A 420 -5.99 21.83 -6.69
N LEU A 421 -5.30 22.02 -7.82
CA LEU A 421 -5.79 22.89 -8.91
C LEU A 421 -7.03 22.29 -9.60
N ILE A 422 -7.06 20.98 -9.80
CA ILE A 422 -8.23 20.26 -10.36
C ILE A 422 -9.43 20.43 -9.41
N ALA A 423 -9.23 20.26 -8.09
CA ALA A 423 -10.30 20.42 -7.11
C ALA A 423 -10.90 21.83 -7.15
N ILE A 424 -10.08 22.88 -7.27
CA ILE A 424 -10.56 24.27 -7.43
C ILE A 424 -11.36 24.42 -8.73
N LYS A 425 -10.86 23.85 -9.83
CA LYS A 425 -11.54 23.91 -11.14
C LYS A 425 -12.88 23.18 -11.11
N VAL A 426 -12.94 22.00 -10.50
CA VAL A 426 -14.18 21.17 -10.43
C VAL A 426 -15.22 21.79 -9.49
N GLU A 427 -14.78 22.32 -8.34
CA GLU A 427 -15.65 22.93 -7.35
C GLU A 427 -16.05 24.37 -7.69
N GLY A 428 -15.26 25.08 -8.49
CA GLY A 428 -15.43 26.50 -8.81
C GLY A 428 -15.04 27.46 -7.68
N LYS A 429 -14.54 26.95 -6.56
CA LYS A 429 -14.12 27.74 -5.38
C LYS A 429 -13.08 27.00 -4.54
N ILE A 430 -12.45 27.72 -3.62
CA ILE A 430 -11.46 27.18 -2.70
C ILE A 430 -12.18 26.62 -1.46
N LEU A 431 -12.15 25.29 -1.29
CA LEU A 431 -12.76 24.60 -0.15
C LEU A 431 -11.82 24.48 1.06
N PHE A 432 -10.51 24.41 0.81
CA PHE A 432 -9.52 24.02 1.82
C PHE A 432 -8.79 25.21 2.43
N SER A 433 -8.07 24.98 3.53
CA SER A 433 -7.31 26.02 4.22
C SER A 433 -5.96 26.28 3.54
N ASN A 434 -5.92 27.12 2.48
CA ASN A 434 -4.70 27.41 1.69
C ASN A 434 -3.53 27.88 2.56
N LYS A 435 -3.79 28.81 3.50
CA LYS A 435 -2.72 29.35 4.35
C LYS A 435 -2.07 28.26 5.19
N VAL A 436 -2.87 27.33 5.74
CA VAL A 436 -2.36 26.24 6.56
C VAL A 436 -1.64 25.21 5.68
N MET A 437 -2.23 24.80 4.55
CA MET A 437 -1.60 23.85 3.65
C MET A 437 -0.27 24.37 3.09
N LEU A 438 -0.21 25.66 2.69
CA LEU A 438 1.02 26.29 2.22
C LEU A 438 2.06 26.39 3.34
N GLY A 439 1.65 26.82 4.55
CA GLY A 439 2.53 26.89 5.71
C GLY A 439 3.09 25.53 6.11
N CYS A 440 2.26 24.48 6.13
CA CYS A 440 2.70 23.11 6.40
C CYS A 440 3.63 22.60 5.32
N SER A 441 3.36 22.88 4.04
CA SER A 441 4.24 22.50 2.94
C SER A 441 5.62 23.18 3.06
N ALA A 442 5.65 24.48 3.36
CA ALA A 442 6.89 25.20 3.62
C ALA A 442 7.61 24.64 4.87
N GLY A 443 6.87 24.30 5.92
CA GLY A 443 7.41 23.63 7.13
C GLY A 443 8.07 22.30 6.82
N ILE A 444 7.48 21.47 5.96
CA ILE A 444 8.07 20.18 5.52
C ILE A 444 9.36 20.41 4.72
N PHE A 445 9.39 21.34 3.78
CA PHE A 445 10.62 21.67 3.06
C PHE A 445 11.70 22.20 4.01
N SER A 446 11.34 23.02 4.99
CA SER A 446 12.26 23.48 6.05
C SER A 446 12.75 22.31 6.89
N ALA A 447 11.89 21.36 7.24
CA ALA A 447 12.28 20.14 7.97
C ALA A 447 13.25 19.26 7.17
N VAL A 448 13.11 19.18 5.84
CA VAL A 448 14.08 18.48 4.98
C VAL A 448 15.45 19.16 5.04
N ILE A 449 15.49 20.49 4.91
CA ILE A 449 16.75 21.24 4.92
C ILE A 449 17.40 21.13 6.31
N LEU A 450 16.67 21.46 7.38
CA LEU A 450 17.18 21.39 8.75
C LEU A 450 17.52 19.97 9.18
N GLY A 451 16.73 18.96 8.76
CA GLY A 451 17.00 17.57 9.05
C GLY A 451 18.36 17.10 8.50
N ASN A 452 18.70 17.53 7.26
CA ASN A 452 20.01 17.25 6.68
C ASN A 452 21.16 18.02 7.37
N VAL A 453 20.95 19.28 7.71
CA VAL A 453 21.98 20.11 8.39
C VAL A 453 22.24 19.61 9.82
N LEU A 454 21.23 19.13 10.50
CA LEU A 454 21.31 18.73 11.91
C LEU A 454 21.57 17.23 12.12
N ILE A 455 21.95 16.47 11.09
CA ILE A 455 22.16 15.00 11.20
C ILE A 455 23.07 14.64 12.38
N ASP A 456 24.14 15.38 12.58
CA ASP A 456 25.15 15.11 13.63
C ASP A 456 24.81 15.83 14.96
N HIS A 457 23.77 16.63 15.03
CA HIS A 457 23.41 17.43 16.19
C HIS A 457 22.20 16.87 16.96
N ILE A 458 22.38 15.72 17.63
CA ILE A 458 21.31 14.99 18.34
C ILE A 458 20.52 15.88 19.31
N ILE A 459 21.19 16.72 20.11
CA ILE A 459 20.52 17.56 21.11
C ILE A 459 19.57 18.56 20.44
N LEU A 460 20.03 19.21 19.37
CA LEU A 460 19.20 20.17 18.63
C LEU A 460 17.98 19.48 17.98
N ARG A 461 18.16 18.28 17.44
CA ARG A 461 17.07 17.50 16.86
C ARG A 461 16.04 17.09 17.90
N ILE A 462 16.48 16.63 19.09
CA ILE A 462 15.57 16.31 20.19
C ILE A 462 14.80 17.56 20.65
N LEU A 463 15.46 18.70 20.77
CA LEU A 463 14.79 19.95 21.11
C LEU A 463 13.72 20.33 20.08
N VAL A 464 14.02 20.19 18.77
CA VAL A 464 13.04 20.45 17.72
C VAL A 464 11.86 19.48 17.84
N VAL A 465 12.10 18.18 18.07
CA VAL A 465 11.02 17.20 18.26
C VAL A 465 10.16 17.53 19.47
N LEU A 466 10.77 17.92 20.59
CA LEU A 466 10.02 18.32 21.79
C LEU A 466 9.16 19.57 21.54
N LEU A 467 9.69 20.54 20.79
CA LEU A 467 8.89 21.72 20.37
C LEU A 467 7.73 21.33 19.44
N LEU A 468 7.95 20.42 18.50
CA LEU A 468 6.90 19.88 17.62
C LEU A 468 5.84 19.13 18.42
N CYS A 469 6.23 18.29 19.38
CA CYS A 469 5.31 17.61 20.29
C CYS A 469 4.51 18.60 21.14
N GLY A 470 5.17 19.62 21.70
CA GLY A 470 4.50 20.68 22.44
C GLY A 470 3.48 21.46 21.60
N ALA A 471 3.85 21.82 20.37
CA ALA A 471 2.94 22.44 19.41
C ALA A 471 1.76 21.51 19.05
N GLY A 472 2.03 20.20 18.90
CA GLY A 472 1.02 19.17 18.68
C GLY A 472 0.03 19.06 19.82
N LEU A 473 0.49 19.02 21.08
CA LEU A 473 -0.35 18.96 22.27
C LEU A 473 -1.26 20.19 22.40
N ILE A 474 -0.73 21.37 22.18
CA ILE A 474 -1.52 22.63 22.18
C ILE A 474 -2.58 22.60 21.06
N HIS A 475 -2.22 22.02 19.92
CA HIS A 475 -3.15 21.86 18.81
C HIS A 475 -4.21 20.78 19.11
N GLU A 476 -3.84 19.72 19.80
CA GLU A 476 -4.70 18.62 20.19
C GLU A 476 -5.70 18.99 21.29
N GLU A 477 -5.33 19.81 22.27
CA GLU A 477 -6.30 20.33 23.26
C GLU A 477 -7.42 21.12 22.57
N LYS A 478 -7.09 21.92 21.55
CA LYS A 478 -8.09 22.57 20.72
C LYS A 478 -8.93 21.59 19.90
N THR A 479 -8.32 20.46 19.46
CA THR A 479 -8.95 19.45 18.59
C THR A 479 -9.75 18.44 19.40
N LEU A 480 -9.24 17.94 20.54
CA LEU A 480 -9.95 17.03 21.46
C LEU A 480 -11.15 17.72 22.13
N GLY A 481 -11.03 18.99 22.45
CA GLY A 481 -12.17 19.80 22.89
C GLY A 481 -13.30 19.82 21.86
N ILE A 482 -12.95 19.78 20.57
CA ILE A 482 -13.88 19.74 19.44
C ILE A 482 -14.44 18.34 19.22
N LEU A 483 -13.61 17.28 19.28
CA LEU A 483 -14.04 15.89 19.18
C LEU A 483 -14.98 15.51 20.34
N LYS A 484 -14.70 15.92 21.57
CA LYS A 484 -15.60 15.73 22.72
C LYS A 484 -16.94 16.45 22.52
N ARG A 485 -16.95 17.63 21.91
CA ARG A 485 -18.21 18.34 21.55
C ARG A 485 -18.96 17.62 20.43
N PHE A 486 -18.25 17.09 19.44
CA PHE A 486 -18.84 16.31 18.34
C PHE A 486 -19.48 15.00 18.82
N TRP A 487 -18.82 14.25 19.72
CA TRP A 487 -19.38 13.05 20.34
C TRP A 487 -20.59 13.32 21.24
N ARG A 488 -20.64 14.50 21.87
CA ARG A 488 -21.77 14.95 22.69
C ARG A 488 -22.96 15.47 21.88
N SER A 489 -22.73 15.97 20.67
CA SER A 489 -23.82 16.50 19.80
C SER A 489 -24.49 15.41 18.94
N ASN A 490 -23.87 14.24 18.83
CA ASN A 490 -24.41 13.09 18.08
C ASN A 490 -24.96 11.96 19.01
N ARG A 491 -25.14 12.27 20.31
CA ARG A 491 -25.97 11.51 21.24
C ARG A 491 -27.27 12.28 21.46
#